data_ea7bda7e3ae3c569acb652253ed04a11
#
_entry.id   ea7bda7e3ae3c569acb652253ed04a11
#
_cell.length_a   1.000
_cell.length_b   1.000
_cell.length_c   1.000
_cell.angle_alpha   90.00
_cell.angle_beta   90.00
_cell.angle_gamma   90.00
#
_symmetry.space_group_name_H-M   'P 1'
#
loop_
_entity.id
_entity.type
_entity.pdbx_description
1 polymer ?
#
loop_
_entity_poly.entity_id
_entity_poly.type
_entity_poly.pdbx_seq_one_letter_code
_entity_poly.pdbx_strand_id
1 'polypeptide(L)'
;MSGKLYFVPTPVGNLKDMTFRAVEVLQSVDIILAEDTRNSGVLLKHYNISTPMRAYHMHNEHRATEDIVQQLQRGQQIALITDAGTPGISDPGFLLAKACVEHKISMECLPGATAFVPALVVSCLLYTSPSPRDATLS
;
A
#
# COMPACT_ATOMS: atom_id res chain seq x y z
N MET A 1 13.87 -16.68 -9.63
CA MET A 1 12.69 -15.88 -9.95
C MET A 1 12.45 -14.83 -8.88
N SER A 2 12.16 -13.62 -9.31
CA SER A 2 11.86 -12.53 -8.37
C SER A 2 10.45 -12.68 -7.83
N GLY A 3 10.25 -12.23 -6.60
CA GLY A 3 8.94 -12.09 -6.02
C GLY A 3 8.23 -10.84 -6.52
N LYS A 4 7.16 -10.47 -5.82
CA LYS A 4 6.35 -9.32 -6.20
C LYS A 4 6.00 -8.53 -4.96
N LEU A 5 6.02 -7.19 -5.09
CA LEU A 5 5.60 -6.28 -4.04
C LEU A 5 4.20 -5.77 -4.38
N TYR A 6 3.30 -5.86 -3.40
CA TYR A 6 1.93 -5.36 -3.52
C TYR A 6 1.76 -4.16 -2.60
N PHE A 7 1.22 -3.08 -3.14
CA PHE A 7 0.73 -1.96 -2.34
C PHE A 7 -0.76 -2.19 -2.12
N VAL A 8 -1.15 -2.42 -0.87
CA VAL A 8 -2.52 -2.85 -0.55
C VAL A 8 -3.24 -1.75 0.23
N PRO A 9 -4.28 -1.14 -0.35
CA PRO A 9 -5.09 -0.15 0.36
C PRO A 9 -5.83 -0.77 1.53
N THR A 10 -5.89 -0.02 2.63
CA THR A 10 -6.61 -0.42 3.84
C THR A 10 -7.70 0.59 4.16
N PRO A 11 -8.70 0.20 4.97
CA PRO A 11 -9.84 1.08 5.24
C PRO A 11 -9.45 2.43 5.84
N VAL A 12 -10.21 3.46 5.46
CA VAL A 12 -10.06 4.82 5.98
C VAL A 12 -11.30 5.09 6.82
N GLY A 13 -11.24 4.77 8.11
CA GLY A 13 -12.34 5.06 9.05
C GLY A 13 -13.46 4.04 9.10
N ASN A 14 -13.53 3.10 8.17
CA ASN A 14 -14.57 2.07 8.17
C ASN A 14 -13.99 0.74 7.73
N LEU A 15 -13.98 -0.25 8.63
CA LEU A 15 -13.40 -1.57 8.36
C LEU A 15 -14.05 -2.28 7.17
N LYS A 16 -15.25 -1.90 6.77
CA LYS A 16 -15.94 -2.49 5.63
C LYS A 16 -15.36 -2.06 4.28
N ASP A 17 -14.56 -1.00 4.26
CA ASP A 17 -13.97 -0.48 3.03
C ASP A 17 -12.69 -1.23 2.64
N MET A 18 -12.73 -2.54 2.79
CA MET A 18 -11.64 -3.45 2.42
C MET A 18 -12.11 -4.30 1.25
N THR A 19 -11.32 -4.30 0.16
CA THR A 19 -11.71 -5.11 -1.01
C THR A 19 -11.45 -6.59 -0.74
N PHE A 20 -12.24 -7.46 -1.41
CA PHE A 20 -12.00 -8.90 -1.36
C PHE A 20 -10.60 -9.25 -1.83
N ARG A 21 -10.14 -8.60 -2.88
CA ARG A 21 -8.81 -8.85 -3.43
C ARG A 21 -7.70 -8.47 -2.45
N ALA A 22 -7.88 -7.37 -1.72
CA ALA A 22 -6.92 -6.96 -0.70
C ALA A 22 -6.77 -8.05 0.37
N VAL A 23 -7.90 -8.60 0.84
CA VAL A 23 -7.88 -9.69 1.82
C VAL A 23 -7.15 -10.90 1.25
N GLU A 24 -7.46 -11.29 0.02
CA GLU A 24 -6.82 -12.44 -0.63
C GLU A 24 -5.30 -12.25 -0.75
N VAL A 25 -4.86 -11.08 -1.18
CA VAL A 25 -3.43 -10.79 -1.32
C VAL A 25 -2.74 -10.85 0.04
N LEU A 26 -3.33 -10.21 1.06
CA LEU A 26 -2.73 -10.22 2.40
C LEU A 26 -2.65 -11.62 2.99
N GLN A 27 -3.58 -12.49 2.66
CA GLN A 27 -3.53 -13.89 3.10
C GLN A 27 -2.49 -14.72 2.34
N SER A 28 -2.18 -14.35 1.11
CA SER A 28 -1.33 -15.14 0.23
C SER A 28 0.15 -14.76 0.26
N VAL A 29 0.49 -13.54 0.68
CA VAL A 29 1.89 -13.10 0.68
C VAL A 29 2.67 -13.74 1.83
N ASP A 30 3.99 -13.70 1.71
CA ASP A 30 4.88 -14.28 2.73
C ASP A 30 5.02 -13.38 3.95
N ILE A 31 4.99 -12.07 3.75
CA ILE A 31 5.10 -11.11 4.83
C ILE A 31 4.33 -9.84 4.49
N ILE A 32 3.80 -9.19 5.53
CA ILE A 32 3.11 -7.91 5.42
C ILE A 32 3.96 -6.85 6.12
N LEU A 33 4.29 -5.79 5.40
CA LEU A 33 4.97 -4.63 5.96
C LEU A 33 3.93 -3.63 6.40
N ALA A 34 4.05 -3.15 7.64
CA ALA A 34 3.09 -2.23 8.23
C ALA A 34 3.81 -1.10 8.96
N GLU A 35 3.26 0.09 8.87
CA GLU A 35 3.82 1.25 9.55
C GLU A 35 3.71 1.10 11.07
N ASP A 36 2.53 0.77 11.56
CA ASP A 36 2.29 0.46 12.98
C ASP A 36 1.68 -0.92 13.08
N THR A 37 2.48 -1.87 13.55
CA THR A 37 2.04 -3.27 13.62
C THR A 37 0.89 -3.48 14.60
N ARG A 38 0.72 -2.60 15.59
CA ARG A 38 -0.40 -2.72 16.54
C ARG A 38 -1.72 -2.36 15.89
N ASN A 39 -1.76 -1.24 15.18
CA ASN A 39 -2.97 -0.82 14.47
C ASN A 39 -3.30 -1.80 13.36
N SER A 40 -2.31 -2.18 12.57
CA SER A 40 -2.51 -3.13 11.48
C SER A 40 -2.88 -4.52 11.99
N GLY A 41 -2.38 -4.92 13.17
CA GLY A 41 -2.74 -6.18 13.77
C GLY A 41 -4.24 -6.30 14.05
N VAL A 42 -4.88 -5.21 14.46
CA VAL A 42 -6.33 -5.19 14.67
C VAL A 42 -7.07 -5.46 13.37
N LEU A 43 -6.65 -4.81 12.28
CA LEU A 43 -7.23 -5.01 10.96
C LEU A 43 -7.07 -6.47 10.49
N LEU A 44 -5.86 -6.99 10.59
CA LEU A 44 -5.57 -8.35 10.13
C LEU A 44 -6.37 -9.38 10.92
N LYS A 45 -6.50 -9.18 12.23
CA LYS A 45 -7.29 -10.06 13.09
C LYS A 45 -8.77 -10.01 12.70
N HIS A 46 -9.28 -8.83 12.39
CA HIS A 46 -10.69 -8.67 11.98
C HIS A 46 -11.00 -9.48 10.72
N TYR A 47 -10.07 -9.57 9.78
CA TYR A 47 -10.24 -10.29 8.52
C TYR A 47 -9.64 -11.70 8.53
N ASN A 48 -9.25 -12.20 9.71
CA ASN A 48 -8.67 -13.54 9.87
C ASN A 48 -7.42 -13.76 9.00
N ILE A 49 -6.56 -12.75 8.95
CA ILE A 49 -5.30 -12.82 8.22
C ILE A 49 -4.19 -13.13 9.22
N SER A 50 -3.53 -14.27 9.05
CA SER A 50 -2.48 -14.74 9.97
C SER A 50 -1.07 -14.56 9.41
N THR A 51 -0.92 -13.92 8.27
CA THR A 51 0.37 -13.64 7.64
C THR A 51 1.27 -12.84 8.59
N PRO A 52 2.58 -13.19 8.72
CA PRO A 52 3.47 -12.44 9.59
C PRO A 52 3.60 -10.99 9.18
N MET A 53 3.75 -10.10 10.16
CA MET A 53 3.98 -8.68 9.93
C MET A 53 5.39 -8.28 10.32
N ARG A 54 5.90 -7.27 9.63
CA ARG A 54 7.15 -6.61 9.98
C ARG A 54 6.94 -5.10 9.93
N ALA A 55 7.49 -4.38 10.89
CA ALA A 55 7.42 -2.94 10.92
C ALA A 55 8.24 -2.32 9.78
N TYR A 56 7.63 -1.37 9.07
CA TYR A 56 8.29 -0.60 8.02
C TYR A 56 7.81 0.84 8.13
N HIS A 57 8.64 1.70 8.71
CA HIS A 57 8.29 3.08 9.00
C HIS A 57 9.48 4.01 8.74
N MET A 58 9.24 5.28 8.88
CA MET A 58 10.21 6.35 8.60
C MET A 58 11.55 6.14 9.31
N HIS A 59 11.55 5.56 10.51
CA HIS A 59 12.76 5.40 11.30
C HIS A 59 13.62 4.20 10.91
N ASN A 60 13.04 3.21 10.21
CA ASN A 60 13.79 2.02 9.81
C ASN A 60 13.80 1.76 8.31
N GLU A 61 13.19 2.64 7.50
CA GLU A 61 12.96 2.35 6.09
C GLU A 61 14.24 2.12 5.27
N HIS A 62 15.31 2.85 5.55
CA HIS A 62 16.55 2.69 4.78
C HIS A 62 17.16 1.31 4.98
N ARG A 63 17.26 0.87 6.23
CA ARG A 63 17.82 -0.45 6.54
C ARG A 63 16.89 -1.56 6.10
N ALA A 64 15.60 -1.40 6.37
CA ALA A 64 14.61 -2.41 6.03
C ALA A 64 14.45 -2.57 4.52
N THR A 65 14.56 -1.47 3.76
CA THR A 65 14.41 -1.52 2.30
C THR A 65 15.42 -2.45 1.66
N GLU A 66 16.69 -2.38 2.08
CA GLU A 66 17.73 -3.25 1.52
C GLU A 66 17.41 -4.72 1.76
N ASP A 67 17.00 -5.05 2.98
CA ASP A 67 16.64 -6.42 3.34
C ASP A 67 15.41 -6.90 2.58
N ILE A 68 14.40 -6.05 2.44
CA ILE A 68 13.17 -6.38 1.72
C ILE A 68 13.47 -6.62 0.25
N VAL A 69 14.32 -5.80 -0.37
CA VAL A 69 14.71 -5.99 -1.76
C VAL A 69 15.37 -7.36 -1.94
N GLN A 70 16.25 -7.75 -1.03
CA GLN A 70 16.89 -9.07 -1.11
C GLN A 70 15.84 -10.19 -1.00
N GLN A 71 14.87 -10.07 -0.11
CA GLN A 71 13.81 -11.06 0.04
C GLN A 71 12.97 -11.18 -1.24
N LEU A 72 12.63 -10.04 -1.85
CA LEU A 72 11.90 -10.02 -3.10
C LEU A 72 12.71 -10.68 -4.23
N GLN A 73 14.00 -10.42 -4.28
CA GLN A 73 14.87 -11.03 -5.29
C GLN A 73 14.97 -12.55 -5.11
N ARG A 74 14.76 -13.04 -3.89
CA ARG A 74 14.74 -14.49 -3.61
C ARG A 74 13.40 -15.14 -3.92
N GLY A 75 12.43 -14.39 -4.43
CA GLY A 75 11.14 -14.91 -4.84
C GLY A 75 10.01 -14.75 -3.84
N GLN A 76 10.23 -14.05 -2.73
CA GLN A 76 9.16 -13.82 -1.74
C GLN A 76 8.14 -12.84 -2.25
N GLN A 77 6.88 -13.05 -1.85
CA GLN A 77 5.77 -12.15 -2.14
C GLN A 77 5.56 -11.30 -0.89
N ILE A 78 5.55 -9.98 -1.05
CA ILE A 78 5.48 -9.05 0.07
C ILE A 78 4.39 -8.02 -0.20
N ALA A 79 3.60 -7.70 0.83
CA ALA A 79 2.59 -6.65 0.76
C ALA A 79 2.98 -5.51 1.70
N LEU A 80 2.74 -4.28 1.26
CA LEU A 80 2.91 -3.09 2.08
C LEU A 80 1.54 -2.48 2.34
N ILE A 81 1.25 -2.22 3.60
CA ILE A 81 0.05 -1.49 4.02
C ILE A 81 0.46 -0.30 4.88
N THR A 82 -0.45 0.66 5.02
CA THR A 82 -0.29 1.79 5.93
C THR A 82 -1.43 1.75 6.96
N ASP A 83 -1.44 2.70 7.89
CA ASP A 83 -2.49 2.74 8.90
C ASP A 83 -3.87 2.96 8.28
N ALA A 84 -3.95 3.69 7.17
CA ALA A 84 -5.21 3.91 6.46
C ALA A 84 -4.93 4.31 5.02
N GLY A 85 -5.75 3.80 4.10
CA GLY A 85 -5.72 4.20 2.69
C GLY A 85 -4.68 3.48 1.85
N THR A 86 -4.29 4.11 0.76
CA THR A 86 -3.37 3.55 -0.23
C THR A 86 -1.92 3.92 0.11
N PRO A 87 -1.03 2.93 0.28
CA PRO A 87 0.38 3.21 0.55
C PRO A 87 1.11 3.70 -0.71
N GLY A 88 2.31 4.27 -0.51
CA GLY A 88 3.16 4.67 -1.63
C GLY A 88 2.93 6.09 -2.14
N ILE A 89 1.88 6.78 -1.67
CA ILE A 89 1.63 8.17 -2.05
C ILE A 89 2.56 9.09 -1.28
N SER A 90 2.91 8.70 -0.06
CA SER A 90 3.89 9.39 0.77
C SER A 90 4.80 8.37 1.43
N ASP A 91 5.88 8.84 2.05
CA ASP A 91 6.78 7.94 2.78
C ASP A 91 6.02 7.18 3.88
N PRO A 92 6.43 5.92 4.19
CA PRO A 92 7.66 5.27 3.76
C PRO A 92 7.58 4.48 2.45
N GLY A 93 6.43 4.26 1.88
CA GLY A 93 6.28 3.40 0.70
C GLY A 93 7.07 3.85 -0.53
N PHE A 94 7.32 5.15 -0.65
CA PHE A 94 8.01 5.70 -1.80
C PHE A 94 9.43 5.15 -1.97
N LEU A 95 10.19 5.06 -0.88
CA LEU A 95 11.57 4.57 -0.94
C LEU A 95 11.62 3.12 -1.42
N LEU A 96 10.71 2.30 -0.93
CA LEU A 96 10.62 0.90 -1.33
C LEU A 96 10.23 0.77 -2.80
N ALA A 97 9.26 1.56 -3.25
CA ALA A 97 8.85 1.56 -4.66
C ALA A 97 10.02 1.94 -5.57
N LYS A 98 10.75 2.98 -5.19
CA LYS A 98 11.92 3.43 -5.95
C LYS A 98 12.98 2.33 -6.04
N ALA A 99 13.27 1.66 -4.93
CA ALA A 99 14.22 0.58 -4.90
C ALA A 99 13.79 -0.59 -5.79
N CYS A 100 12.50 -0.91 -5.79
CA CYS A 100 11.97 -1.96 -6.64
C CYS A 100 12.11 -1.62 -8.13
N VAL A 101 11.89 -0.37 -8.51
CA VAL A 101 12.13 0.07 -9.90
C VAL A 101 13.60 -0.10 -10.28
N GLU A 102 14.51 0.32 -9.41
CA GLU A 102 15.95 0.22 -9.67
C GLU A 102 16.41 -1.23 -9.82
N HIS A 103 15.84 -2.15 -9.07
CA HIS A 103 16.18 -3.55 -9.09
C HIS A 103 15.27 -4.39 -10.00
N LYS A 104 14.41 -3.75 -10.77
CA LYS A 104 13.49 -4.39 -11.72
C LYS A 104 12.62 -5.47 -11.08
N ILE A 105 12.12 -5.17 -9.88
CA ILE A 105 11.21 -6.03 -9.13
C ILE A 105 9.79 -5.67 -9.51
N SER A 106 8.97 -6.69 -9.76
CA SER A 106 7.56 -6.50 -10.11
C SER A 106 6.78 -5.89 -8.96
N MET A 107 5.94 -4.90 -9.25
CA MET A 107 5.08 -4.25 -8.29
C MET A 107 3.66 -4.14 -8.81
N GLU A 108 2.70 -4.15 -7.89
CA GLU A 108 1.32 -3.87 -8.22
C GLU A 108 0.69 -3.09 -7.07
N CYS A 109 -0.04 -2.00 -7.42
CA CYS A 109 -0.86 -1.28 -6.44
C CYS A 109 -2.31 -1.68 -6.70
N LEU A 110 -2.95 -2.27 -5.69
CA LEU A 110 -4.35 -2.66 -5.82
C LEU A 110 -5.24 -1.43 -5.76
N PRO A 111 -6.35 -1.39 -6.51
CA PRO A 111 -7.38 -0.38 -6.31
C PRO A 111 -8.05 -0.60 -4.96
N GLY A 112 -8.52 0.48 -4.34
CA GLY A 112 -9.19 0.34 -3.06
C GLY A 112 -9.31 1.66 -2.33
N ALA A 113 -9.40 1.59 -1.01
CA ALA A 113 -9.66 2.72 -0.15
C ALA A 113 -8.60 3.81 -0.27
N THR A 114 -9.06 5.05 -0.33
CA THR A 114 -8.20 6.24 -0.31
C THR A 114 -9.00 7.39 0.28
N ALA A 115 -8.38 8.21 1.12
CA ALA A 115 -9.03 9.39 1.68
C ALA A 115 -9.01 10.56 0.69
N PHE A 116 -8.00 10.61 -0.15
CA PHE A 116 -7.74 11.75 -1.04
C PHE A 116 -8.86 11.96 -2.06
N VAL A 117 -9.26 10.90 -2.75
CA VAL A 117 -10.26 11.03 -3.82
C VAL A 117 -11.65 11.34 -3.29
N PRO A 118 -12.17 10.65 -2.27
CA PRO A 118 -13.46 11.04 -1.68
C PRO A 118 -13.47 12.47 -1.13
N ALA A 119 -12.42 12.89 -0.48
CA ALA A 119 -12.33 14.26 0.05
C ALA A 119 -12.35 15.27 -1.10
N LEU A 120 -11.63 15.00 -2.19
CA LEU A 120 -11.60 15.87 -3.35
C LEU A 120 -12.99 15.98 -3.99
N VAL A 121 -13.68 14.86 -4.13
CA VAL A 121 -15.02 14.84 -4.73
C VAL A 121 -16.01 15.67 -3.94
N VAL A 122 -16.08 15.47 -2.62
CA VAL A 122 -17.08 16.18 -1.80
C VAL A 122 -16.73 17.63 -1.53
N SER A 123 -15.47 18.02 -1.70
CA SER A 123 -15.04 19.40 -1.56
C SER A 123 -15.30 20.25 -2.80
N CYS A 124 -15.67 19.62 -3.90
CA CYS A 124 -15.89 20.27 -5.20
C CYS A 124 -14.64 20.96 -5.77
N LEU A 125 -13.46 20.60 -5.33
CA LEU A 125 -12.22 21.19 -5.84
C LEU A 125 -11.95 20.80 -7.30
N LEU A 126 -12.64 19.81 -7.83
CA LEU A 126 -12.52 19.43 -9.24
C LEU A 126 -12.87 20.54 -10.20
N TYR A 127 -13.71 21.49 -9.78
CA TYR A 127 -14.06 22.66 -10.59
C TYR A 127 -12.91 23.64 -10.75
N THR A 128 -11.98 23.63 -9.82
CA THR A 128 -10.86 24.58 -9.82
C THR A 128 -9.55 23.91 -10.22
N SER A 129 -9.49 22.59 -10.23
CA SER A 129 -8.29 21.85 -10.59
C SER A 129 -8.24 21.63 -12.10
N PRO A 130 -7.14 21.95 -12.78
CA PRO A 130 -7.00 21.65 -14.20
C PRO A 130 -7.09 20.13 -14.43
N SER A 131 -7.87 19.73 -15.41
CA SER A 131 -7.94 18.34 -15.82
C SER A 131 -8.14 18.27 -17.33
N PRO A 132 -7.82 17.15 -17.97
CA PRO A 132 -8.07 16.99 -19.40
C PRO A 132 -9.54 17.19 -19.76
N ARG A 133 -10.45 16.85 -18.85
CA ARG A 133 -11.88 17.01 -19.08
C ARG A 133 -12.27 18.48 -19.07
N ASP A 134 -11.75 19.27 -18.13
CA ASP A 134 -12.02 20.69 -18.04
C ASP A 134 -11.45 21.41 -19.25
N ALA A 135 -10.27 21.03 -19.71
CA ALA A 135 -9.63 21.60 -20.87
C ALA A 135 -10.45 21.37 -22.14
N THR A 136 -11.13 20.23 -22.24
CA THR A 136 -11.97 19.94 -23.42
C THR A 136 -13.32 20.63 -23.37
N LEU A 137 -13.80 20.99 -22.20
CA LEU A 137 -15.08 21.66 -22.03
C LEU A 137 -14.98 23.18 -22.14
N SER A 138 -13.80 23.71 -21.98
CA SER A 138 -13.56 25.13 -22.12
C SER A 138 -13.21 25.48 -23.55
#